data_0782ccad42a6f6486d6a9aee498e5026
#
_entry.id   0782ccad42a6f6486d6a9aee498e5026
#
_cell.length_a   1.000
_cell.length_b   1.000
_cell.length_c   1.000
_cell.angle_alpha   90.00
_cell.angle_beta   90.00
_cell.angle_gamma   90.00
#
_symmetry.space_group_name_H-M   'P 1'
#
loop_
_entity.id
_entity.type
_entity.pdbx_description
1 polymer ?
#
loop_
_entity_poly.entity_id
_entity_poly.type
_entity_poly.pdbx_seq_one_letter_code
_entity_poly.pdbx_strand_id
1 'polypeptide(L)'
;MSCLPRVLIVDESAESRDVLRTLLERNGAMTLETPRLEQAIGLAESFRPHLIVMDAESDHSAAGSATSDLRAAASRTGTPVVILGTVRPTGGPSAAGQFVTKPYHYGQLLRKIESLLAAA
;
A
#
# COMPACT_ATOMS: atom_id res chain seq x y z
N MET A 1 -18.52 -15.15 -11.45
CA MET A 1 -18.61 -13.77 -11.00
C MET A 1 -17.28 -13.35 -10.37
N SER A 2 -16.68 -12.31 -10.89
CA SER A 2 -15.38 -11.88 -10.38
C SER A 2 -15.57 -10.91 -9.22
N CYS A 3 -14.79 -11.10 -8.17
CA CYS A 3 -14.74 -10.15 -7.07
C CYS A 3 -13.84 -8.98 -7.47
N LEU A 4 -14.21 -7.78 -7.08
CA LEU A 4 -13.35 -6.63 -7.27
C LEU A 4 -12.10 -6.76 -6.41
N PRO A 5 -10.93 -6.39 -6.92
CA PRO A 5 -9.74 -6.37 -6.07
C PRO A 5 -9.90 -5.32 -4.98
N ARG A 6 -9.42 -5.64 -3.80
CA ARG A 6 -9.49 -4.77 -2.63
C ARG A 6 -8.12 -4.18 -2.36
N VAL A 7 -8.06 -2.86 -2.24
CA VAL A 7 -6.81 -2.15 -1.98
C VAL A 7 -6.96 -1.30 -0.72
N LEU A 8 -6.02 -1.48 0.20
CA LEU A 8 -5.94 -0.66 1.40
C LEU A 8 -4.94 0.47 1.15
N ILE A 9 -5.39 1.70 1.37
CA ILE A 9 -4.58 2.90 1.18
C ILE A 9 -4.22 3.48 2.54
N VAL A 10 -2.93 3.61 2.82
CA VAL A 10 -2.42 4.16 4.08
C VAL A 10 -1.60 5.41 3.77
N ASP A 11 -2.15 6.57 4.08
CA ASP A 11 -1.49 7.84 3.79
C ASP A 11 -2.13 8.92 4.68
N GLU A 12 -1.31 9.65 5.42
CA GLU A 12 -1.86 10.69 6.28
C GLU A 12 -2.35 11.91 5.52
N SER A 13 -1.98 12.08 4.25
CA SER A 13 -2.47 13.16 3.42
C SER A 13 -3.84 12.82 2.85
N ALA A 14 -4.86 13.56 3.25
CA ALA A 14 -6.21 13.36 2.74
C ALA A 14 -6.28 13.57 1.23
N GLU A 15 -5.50 14.51 0.71
CA GLU A 15 -5.45 14.80 -0.71
C GLU A 15 -4.89 13.61 -1.50
N SER A 16 -3.78 13.05 -1.03
CA SER A 16 -3.18 11.88 -1.67
C SER A 16 -4.11 10.67 -1.61
N ARG A 17 -4.77 10.45 -0.47
CA ARG A 17 -5.72 9.35 -0.34
C ARG A 17 -6.87 9.50 -1.33
N ASP A 18 -7.38 10.72 -1.48
CA ASP A 18 -8.51 10.97 -2.37
C ASP A 18 -8.14 10.70 -3.81
N VAL A 19 -6.96 11.14 -4.24
CA VAL A 19 -6.50 10.90 -5.61
C VAL A 19 -6.31 9.42 -5.87
N LEU A 20 -5.62 8.72 -4.97
CA LEU A 20 -5.39 7.28 -5.13
C LEU A 20 -6.70 6.50 -5.14
N ARG A 21 -7.60 6.81 -4.21
CA ARG A 21 -8.90 6.17 -4.16
C ARG A 21 -9.66 6.35 -5.47
N THR A 22 -9.73 7.58 -5.97
CA THR A 22 -10.45 7.88 -7.18
C THR A 22 -9.89 7.11 -8.37
N LEU A 23 -8.58 7.08 -8.52
CA LEU A 23 -7.94 6.40 -9.62
C LEU A 23 -8.14 4.88 -9.54
N LEU A 24 -8.01 4.32 -8.34
CA LEU A 24 -8.18 2.88 -8.17
C LEU A 24 -9.63 2.45 -8.39
N GLU A 25 -10.58 3.24 -7.89
CA GLU A 25 -11.99 2.92 -8.10
C GLU A 25 -12.38 3.01 -9.56
N ARG A 26 -11.82 3.96 -10.30
CA ARG A 26 -12.04 4.05 -11.75
C ARG A 26 -11.51 2.83 -12.49
N ASN A 27 -10.53 2.17 -11.92
CA ASN A 27 -9.96 0.95 -12.50
C ASN A 27 -10.57 -0.32 -11.93
N GLY A 28 -11.69 -0.19 -11.23
CA GLY A 28 -12.47 -1.34 -10.78
C GLY A 28 -12.09 -1.91 -9.44
N ALA A 29 -11.32 -1.20 -8.63
CA ALA A 29 -10.95 -1.69 -7.31
C ALA A 29 -11.92 -1.19 -6.24
N MET A 30 -12.06 -1.97 -5.17
CA MET A 30 -12.67 -1.51 -3.93
C MET A 30 -11.56 -0.98 -3.05
N THR A 31 -11.79 0.16 -2.40
CA THR A 31 -10.76 0.77 -1.57
C THR A 31 -11.22 0.98 -0.15
N LEU A 32 -10.28 0.87 0.77
CA LEU A 32 -10.42 1.29 2.15
C LEU A 32 -9.21 2.15 2.45
N GLU A 33 -9.39 3.26 3.15
CA GLU A 33 -8.30 4.17 3.41
C GLU A 33 -8.19 4.51 4.89
N THR A 34 -6.98 4.78 5.33
CA THR A 34 -6.72 5.26 6.68
C THR A 34 -5.57 6.26 6.66
N PRO A 35 -5.67 7.33 7.48
CA PRO A 35 -4.54 8.25 7.63
C PRO A 35 -3.47 7.73 8.58
N ARG A 36 -3.75 6.65 9.32
CA ARG A 36 -2.88 6.19 10.40
C ARG A 36 -2.32 4.81 10.12
N LEU A 37 -1.00 4.75 10.03
CA LEU A 37 -0.29 3.51 9.75
C LEU A 37 -0.51 2.47 10.85
N GLU A 38 -0.60 2.89 12.10
CA GLU A 38 -0.79 1.98 13.23
C GLU A 38 -2.14 1.27 13.21
N GLN A 39 -3.11 1.76 12.44
CA GLN A 39 -4.40 1.10 12.27
C GLN A 39 -4.41 0.12 11.11
N ALA A 40 -3.38 0.16 10.28
CA ALA A 40 -3.38 -0.56 9.01
C ALA A 40 -3.43 -2.08 9.19
N ILE A 41 -2.74 -2.62 10.18
CA ILE A 41 -2.71 -4.06 10.41
C ILE A 41 -4.11 -4.58 10.75
N GLY A 42 -4.80 -3.92 11.68
CA GLY A 42 -6.16 -4.30 12.05
C GLY A 42 -7.12 -4.19 10.88
N LEU A 43 -7.00 -3.12 10.10
CA LEU A 43 -7.82 -2.94 8.91
C LEU A 43 -7.54 -4.00 7.86
N ALA A 44 -6.27 -4.36 7.68
CA ALA A 44 -5.90 -5.41 6.75
C ALA A 44 -6.50 -6.76 7.16
N GLU A 45 -6.54 -7.05 8.45
CA GLU A 45 -7.10 -8.30 8.94
C GLU A 45 -8.59 -8.40 8.65
N SER A 46 -9.34 -7.31 8.78
CA SER A 46 -10.79 -7.31 8.55
C SER A 46 -11.16 -7.12 7.09
N PHE A 47 -10.46 -6.26 6.38
CA PHE A 47 -10.74 -5.96 4.98
C PHE A 47 -10.19 -7.01 4.02
N ARG A 48 -9.10 -7.66 4.41
CA ARG A 48 -8.39 -8.65 3.61
C ARG A 48 -8.05 -8.11 2.22
N PRO A 49 -7.22 -7.07 2.15
CA PRO A 49 -6.90 -6.49 0.86
C PRO A 49 -6.04 -7.42 0.02
N HIS A 50 -6.17 -7.29 -1.29
CA HIS A 50 -5.30 -7.97 -2.23
C HIS A 50 -3.97 -7.24 -2.39
N LEU A 51 -3.93 -5.96 -2.00
CA LEU A 51 -2.74 -5.13 -2.09
C LEU A 51 -2.86 -3.97 -1.12
N ILE A 52 -1.73 -3.54 -0.57
CA ILE A 52 -1.66 -2.39 0.32
C ILE A 52 -0.75 -1.36 -0.32
N VAL A 53 -1.22 -0.10 -0.39
CA VAL A 53 -0.41 1.04 -0.81
C VAL A 53 -0.20 1.90 0.41
N MET A 54 1.05 2.16 0.79
CA MET A 54 1.33 2.99 1.95
C MET A 54 2.36 4.06 1.63
N ASP A 55 2.21 5.21 2.28
CA ASP A 55 3.18 6.29 2.23
C ASP A 55 4.16 6.11 3.38
N ALA A 56 5.43 5.90 3.04
CA ALA A 56 6.46 5.68 4.04
C ALA A 56 6.62 6.87 4.99
N GLU A 57 6.32 8.07 4.50
CA GLU A 57 6.44 9.28 5.31
C GLU A 57 5.33 9.42 6.34
N SER A 58 4.30 8.56 6.27
CA SER A 58 3.27 8.47 7.30
C SER A 58 3.72 7.64 8.50
N ASP A 59 4.89 7.03 8.43
CA ASP A 59 5.44 6.25 9.54
C ASP A 59 6.24 7.15 10.46
N HIS A 60 5.67 7.46 11.61
CA HIS A 60 6.31 8.28 12.65
C HIS A 60 6.86 7.45 13.80
N SER A 61 6.89 6.14 13.65
CA SER A 61 7.39 5.24 14.68
C SER A 61 8.93 5.19 14.66
N ALA A 62 9.50 4.71 15.74
CA ALA A 62 10.95 4.62 15.86
C ALA A 62 11.50 3.62 14.84
N ALA A 63 12.47 4.05 14.05
CA ALA A 63 13.17 3.21 13.06
C ALA A 63 12.23 2.50 12.06
N GLY A 64 11.06 3.08 11.80
CA GLY A 64 10.12 2.51 10.84
C GLY A 64 9.47 1.21 11.32
N SER A 65 9.33 1.04 12.62
CA SER A 65 8.80 -0.21 13.18
C SER A 65 7.38 -0.51 12.75
N ALA A 66 6.54 0.53 12.57
CA ALA A 66 5.16 0.33 12.13
C ALA A 66 5.12 -0.19 10.69
N THR A 67 5.99 0.32 9.83
CA THR A 67 6.11 -0.18 8.46
C THR A 67 6.56 -1.64 8.45
N SER A 68 7.56 -1.96 9.27
CA SER A 68 8.07 -3.33 9.39
C SER A 68 7.00 -4.29 9.86
N ASP A 69 6.20 -3.87 10.84
CA ASP A 69 5.11 -4.70 11.37
C ASP A 69 4.04 -4.96 10.31
N LEU A 70 3.69 -3.93 9.55
CA LEU A 70 2.71 -4.07 8.48
C LEU A 70 3.21 -5.01 7.39
N ARG A 71 4.47 -4.87 7.01
CA ARG A 71 5.08 -5.73 5.99
C ARG A 71 5.13 -7.18 6.45
N ALA A 72 5.46 -7.40 7.72
CA ALA A 72 5.48 -8.75 8.29
C ALA A 72 4.08 -9.36 8.28
N ALA A 73 3.08 -8.58 8.66
CA ALA A 73 1.70 -9.06 8.66
C ALA A 73 1.22 -9.37 7.24
N ALA A 74 1.53 -8.51 6.29
CA ALA A 74 1.15 -8.71 4.89
C ALA A 74 1.85 -9.93 4.29
N SER A 75 3.10 -10.16 4.68
CA SER A 75 3.87 -11.31 4.20
C SER A 75 3.23 -12.64 4.60
N ARG A 76 2.63 -12.69 5.78
CA ARG A 76 1.98 -13.92 6.26
C ARG A 76 0.79 -14.31 5.39
N THR A 77 0.15 -13.35 4.75
CA THR A 77 -1.01 -13.61 3.88
C THR A 77 -0.66 -13.53 2.40
N GLY A 78 0.61 -13.27 2.07
CA GLY A 78 1.03 -13.11 0.69
C GLY A 78 0.55 -11.82 0.04
N THR A 79 0.19 -10.82 0.82
CA THR A 79 -0.32 -9.55 0.31
C THR A 79 0.83 -8.63 -0.08
N PRO A 80 0.93 -8.21 -1.35
CA PRO A 80 1.97 -7.26 -1.73
C PRO A 80 1.72 -5.88 -1.11
N VAL A 81 2.82 -5.22 -0.74
CA VAL A 81 2.79 -3.87 -0.19
C VAL A 81 3.59 -2.96 -1.11
N VAL A 82 2.93 -1.92 -1.62
CA VAL A 82 3.59 -0.88 -2.42
C VAL A 82 3.90 0.27 -1.48
N ILE A 83 5.18 0.61 -1.36
CA ILE A 83 5.63 1.67 -0.47
C ILE A 83 6.05 2.87 -1.30
N LEU A 84 5.45 4.02 -1.00
CA LEU A 84 5.74 5.28 -1.68
C LEU A 84 6.62 6.11 -0.76
N GLY A 85 7.77 6.56 -1.23
CA GLY A 85 8.65 7.35 -0.37
C GLY A 85 9.85 7.93 -1.10
N THR A 86 10.56 8.82 -0.41
CA THR A 86 11.75 9.47 -0.95
C THR A 86 13.03 8.70 -0.61
N VAL A 87 13.00 7.95 0.48
CA VAL A 87 14.16 7.19 0.94
C VAL A 87 13.83 5.71 0.87
N ARG A 88 14.63 4.98 0.11
CA ARG A 88 14.42 3.55 -0.03
C ARG A 88 14.72 2.82 1.28
N PRO A 89 13.86 1.87 1.70
CA PRO A 89 14.12 1.12 2.92
C PRO A 89 15.43 0.35 2.82
N THR A 90 16.17 0.28 3.93
CA THR A 90 17.34 -0.57 4.02
C THR A 90 16.87 -1.98 4.36
N GLY A 91 17.51 -2.96 3.76
CA GLY A 91 17.15 -4.35 3.93
C GLY A 91 17.27 -5.04 2.59
N GLY A 92 17.13 -6.33 2.55
CA GLY A 92 17.26 -7.09 1.32
C GLY A 92 16.16 -6.75 0.30
N PRO A 93 16.36 -7.16 -0.97
CA PRO A 93 15.37 -6.88 -2.02
C PRO A 93 13.98 -7.42 -1.70
N SER A 94 13.90 -8.57 -1.08
CA SER A 94 12.63 -9.15 -0.69
C SER A 94 11.95 -8.35 0.42
N ALA A 95 12.75 -7.74 1.29
CA ALA A 95 12.23 -6.91 2.35
C ALA A 95 11.70 -5.58 1.84
N ALA A 96 12.23 -5.10 0.73
CA ALA A 96 11.80 -3.83 0.15
C ALA A 96 10.39 -3.90 -0.42
N GLY A 97 9.90 -5.10 -0.73
CA GLY A 97 8.62 -5.25 -1.40
C GLY A 97 8.63 -4.48 -2.71
N GLN A 98 7.60 -3.68 -2.93
CA GLN A 98 7.49 -2.85 -4.12
C GLN A 98 7.63 -1.39 -3.69
N PHE A 99 8.81 -0.83 -3.91
CA PHE A 99 9.07 0.56 -3.55
C PHE A 99 8.96 1.46 -4.76
N VAL A 100 8.22 2.56 -4.62
CA VAL A 100 8.07 3.57 -5.67
C VAL A 100 8.62 4.89 -5.14
N THR A 101 9.63 5.41 -5.81
CA THR A 101 10.30 6.64 -5.39
C THR A 101 9.49 7.87 -5.74
N LYS A 102 9.36 8.78 -4.79
CA LYS A 102 8.74 10.09 -5.05
C LYS A 102 9.77 11.03 -5.68
N PRO A 103 9.37 11.93 -6.57
CA PRO A 103 8.03 12.03 -7.15
C PRO A 103 7.76 10.92 -8.16
N TYR A 104 6.51 10.49 -8.26
CA TYR A 104 6.13 9.43 -9.19
C TYR A 104 4.96 9.90 -10.07
N HIS A 105 4.77 9.23 -11.19
CA HIS A 105 3.62 9.46 -12.05
C HIS A 105 2.52 8.46 -11.70
N TYR A 106 1.31 8.96 -11.54
CA TYR A 106 0.19 8.10 -11.16
C TYR A 106 -0.04 6.98 -12.18
N GLY A 107 0.16 7.25 -13.46
CA GLY A 107 0.02 6.22 -14.48
C GLY A 107 0.97 5.05 -14.27
N GLN A 108 2.22 5.33 -13.94
CA GLN A 108 3.20 4.29 -13.67
C GLN A 108 2.86 3.51 -12.39
N LEU A 109 2.40 4.24 -11.36
CA LEU A 109 1.99 3.61 -10.12
C LEU A 109 0.80 2.68 -10.35
N LEU A 110 -0.20 3.13 -11.09
CA LEU A 110 -1.36 2.30 -11.40
C LEU A 110 -0.99 1.04 -12.17
N ARG A 111 -0.08 1.15 -13.14
CA ARG A 111 0.39 -0.02 -13.88
C ARG A 111 1.07 -1.03 -12.98
N LYS A 112 1.87 -0.55 -12.03
CA LYS A 112 2.52 -1.42 -11.05
C LYS A 112 1.50 -2.13 -10.18
N ILE A 113 0.50 -1.38 -9.70
CA ILE A 113 -0.57 -1.94 -8.88
C ILE A 113 -1.35 -3.00 -9.66
N GLU A 114 -1.73 -2.69 -10.89
CA GLU A 114 -2.44 -3.63 -11.74
C GLU A 114 -1.64 -4.90 -11.99
N SER A 115 -0.33 -4.75 -12.22
CA SER A 115 0.55 -5.88 -12.41
C SER A 115 0.60 -6.79 -11.19
N LEU A 116 0.68 -6.21 -10.00
CA LEU A 116 0.71 -6.98 -8.77
C LEU A 116 -0.62 -7.66 -8.48
N LEU A 117 -1.73 -7.00 -8.78
CA LEU A 117 -3.06 -7.58 -8.60
C LEU A 117 -3.29 -8.73 -9.57
N ALA A 118 -2.78 -8.63 -10.79
CA ALA A 118 -2.93 -9.66 -11.79
C ALA A 118 -2.09 -10.91 -11.45
N ALA A 119 -1.00 -10.73 -10.70
CA ALA A 119 -0.13 -11.83 -10.31
C ALA A 119 -0.67 -12.62 -9.11
N ALA A 120 -1.66 -12.08 -8.44
CA ALA A 120 -2.21 -12.71 -7.22
C ALA A 120 -3.08 -13.91 -7.53
#